data_45be687885c71499529259e57e5cc871
#
_entry.id   45be687885c71499529259e57e5cc871
#
_cell.length_a   1.000
_cell.length_b   1.000
_cell.length_c   1.000
_cell.angle_alpha   90.00
_cell.angle_beta   90.00
_cell.angle_gamma   90.00
#
_symmetry.space_group_name_H-M   'P 1'
#
loop_
_entity.id
_entity.type
_entity.pdbx_description
1 polymer ?
#
loop_
_entity_poly.entity_id
_entity_poly.type
_entity_poly.pdbx_seq_one_letter_code
_entity_poly.pdbx_strand_id
1 'polypeptide(L)'
;VLADAGRGDWVLCQITSKAYGDPRAIQLDASDFSRGSLRLTSYARPGKLFTAHASLVAGHIGELQSIKFTAIRDAVVRMIQKG
;
A
#
# COMPACT_ATOMS: atom_id res chain seq x y z
N VAL A 1 5.37 0.27 0.37
CA VAL A 1 6.07 1.54 0.62
C VAL A 1 5.64 2.57 -0.41
N LEU A 2 5.19 3.72 0.05
CA LEU A 2 4.79 4.82 -0.84
C LEU A 2 5.92 5.81 -1.09
N ALA A 3 6.70 6.12 -0.08
CA ALA A 3 7.73 7.14 -0.18
C ALA A 3 8.78 6.99 0.90
N ASP A 4 9.96 7.54 0.62
CA ASP A 4 11.03 7.71 1.59
C ASP A 4 10.73 8.98 2.40
N ALA A 5 10.64 8.86 3.70
CA ALA A 5 10.39 9.99 4.61
C ALA A 5 11.70 10.62 5.13
N GLY A 6 12.84 10.10 4.72
CA GLY A 6 14.15 10.55 5.17
C GLY A 6 14.64 9.83 6.42
N ARG A 7 15.92 9.87 6.68
CA ARG A 7 16.57 9.27 7.86
C ARG A 7 16.28 7.78 8.05
N GLY A 8 16.05 7.06 6.95
CA GLY A 8 15.75 5.64 7.00
C GLY A 8 14.28 5.31 7.30
N ASP A 9 13.42 6.30 7.41
CA ASP A 9 11.98 6.09 7.59
C ASP A 9 11.26 6.01 6.24
N TRP A 10 10.23 5.17 6.20
CA TRP A 10 9.39 5.01 5.01
C TRP A 10 7.94 5.35 5.33
N VAL A 11 7.26 5.98 4.37
CA VAL A 11 5.80 6.16 4.42
C VAL A 11 5.16 4.90 3.85
N LEU A 12 4.30 4.29 4.63
CA LEU A 12 3.68 3.00 4.34
C LEU A 12 2.17 3.13 4.30
N CYS A 13 1.55 2.31 3.46
CA CYS A 13 0.10 2.15 3.37
C CYS A 13 -0.27 0.76 3.87
N GLN A 14 -1.26 0.68 4.75
CA GLN A 14 -1.71 -0.60 5.27
C GLN A 14 -2.33 -1.46 4.16
N ILE A 15 -1.98 -2.74 4.18
CA ILE A 15 -2.63 -3.76 3.36
C ILE A 15 -3.25 -4.79 4.30
N THR A 16 -4.52 -5.12 4.07
CA THR A 16 -5.26 -6.07 4.90
C THR A 16 -6.14 -6.96 4.03
N SER A 17 -6.37 -8.19 4.48
CA SER A 17 -7.37 -9.07 3.84
C SER A 17 -8.81 -8.71 4.24
N LYS A 18 -8.99 -7.79 5.18
CA LYS A 18 -10.30 -7.44 5.75
C LYS A 18 -10.48 -5.93 5.76
N ALA A 19 -11.05 -5.39 4.70
CA ALA A 19 -11.23 -3.94 4.55
C ALA A 19 -12.45 -3.38 5.30
N TYR A 20 -13.38 -4.22 5.72
CA TYR A 20 -14.55 -3.86 6.55
C TYR A 20 -15.29 -2.61 6.08
N GLY A 21 -15.62 -2.55 4.79
CA GLY A 21 -16.41 -1.44 4.25
C GLY A 21 -15.67 -0.13 4.10
N ASP A 22 -14.35 -0.14 4.10
CA ASP A 22 -13.55 1.05 3.79
C ASP A 22 -13.80 1.49 2.35
N PRO A 23 -14.45 2.65 2.11
CA PRO A 23 -14.77 3.09 0.74
C PRO A 23 -13.55 3.47 -0.08
N ARG A 24 -12.40 3.68 0.56
CA ARG A 24 -11.14 4.00 -0.12
C ARG A 24 -10.30 2.77 -0.43
N ALA A 25 -10.69 1.60 0.06
CA ALA A 25 -9.91 0.38 -0.12
C ALA A 25 -9.74 0.03 -1.59
N ILE A 26 -8.54 -0.35 -1.99
CA ILE A 26 -8.22 -0.76 -3.35
C ILE A 26 -7.85 -2.23 -3.31
N GLN A 27 -8.62 -3.06 -4.04
CA GLN A 27 -8.43 -4.50 -4.06
C GLN A 27 -7.12 -4.88 -4.74
N LEU A 28 -6.44 -5.86 -4.16
CA LEU A 28 -5.20 -6.43 -4.67
C LEU A 28 -5.37 -7.93 -4.85
N ASP A 29 -5.33 -8.37 -6.10
CA ASP A 29 -5.35 -9.78 -6.48
C ASP A 29 -3.95 -10.22 -6.90
N ALA A 30 -3.76 -11.52 -7.10
CA ALA A 30 -2.49 -12.06 -7.56
C ALA A 30 -2.03 -11.42 -8.88
N SER A 31 -2.98 -11.09 -9.78
CA SER A 31 -2.68 -10.46 -11.07
C SER A 31 -2.14 -9.03 -10.95
N ASP A 32 -2.27 -8.41 -9.78
CA ASP A 32 -1.77 -7.06 -9.55
C ASP A 32 -0.29 -7.01 -9.18
N PHE A 33 0.34 -8.18 -9.06
CA PHE A 33 1.75 -8.30 -8.70
C PHE A 33 2.59 -8.63 -9.93
N SER A 34 3.70 -7.93 -10.10
CA SER A 34 4.71 -8.29 -11.12
C SER A 34 5.62 -9.41 -10.61
N ARG A 35 5.80 -9.51 -9.30
CA ARG A 35 6.55 -10.56 -8.62
C ARG A 35 5.84 -10.92 -7.34
N GLY A 36 5.88 -12.21 -6.99
CA GLY A 36 5.28 -12.69 -5.77
C GLY A 36 3.79 -12.46 -5.73
N SER A 37 3.20 -12.64 -4.57
CA SER A 37 1.77 -12.47 -4.37
C SER A 37 1.45 -12.54 -2.88
N LEU A 38 0.26 -12.07 -2.51
CA LEU A 38 -0.34 -12.33 -1.21
C LEU A 38 -1.18 -13.61 -1.29
N ARG A 39 -1.27 -14.34 -0.19
CA ARG A 39 -2.02 -15.61 -0.14
C ARG A 39 -3.52 -15.42 -0.31
N LEU A 40 -4.03 -14.26 0.11
CA LEU A 40 -5.44 -13.92 0.06
C LEU A 40 -5.63 -12.64 -0.73
N THR A 41 -6.79 -12.50 -1.38
CA THR A 41 -7.20 -11.19 -1.88
C THR A 41 -7.13 -10.19 -0.74
N SER A 42 -6.47 -9.08 -0.99
CA SER A 42 -6.20 -8.08 0.02
C SER A 42 -6.58 -6.70 -0.48
N TYR A 43 -6.45 -5.72 0.39
CA TYR A 43 -6.89 -4.35 0.11
C TYR A 43 -5.86 -3.38 0.64
N ALA A 44 -5.41 -2.46 -0.22
CA ALA A 44 -4.64 -1.31 0.21
C ALA A 44 -5.61 -0.25 0.75
N ARG A 45 -5.26 0.37 1.87
CA ARG A 45 -6.12 1.36 2.52
C ARG A 45 -5.44 2.73 2.51
N PRO A 46 -5.73 3.59 1.50
CA PRO A 46 -5.09 4.90 1.40
C PRO A 46 -5.27 5.80 2.62
N GLY A 47 -6.35 5.60 3.38
CA GLY A 47 -6.59 6.33 4.62
C GLY A 47 -5.80 5.83 5.84
N LYS A 48 -5.09 4.71 5.70
CA LYS A 48 -4.29 4.11 6.78
C LYS A 48 -2.82 4.19 6.44
N LEU A 49 -2.26 5.37 6.58
CA LEU A 49 -0.83 5.62 6.36
C LEU A 49 -0.09 5.63 7.69
N PHE A 50 1.14 5.19 7.65
CA PHE A 50 2.02 5.24 8.81
C PHE A 50 3.47 5.32 8.36
N THR A 51 4.37 5.69 9.27
CA THR A 51 5.80 5.67 9.01
C THR A 51 6.46 4.60 9.86
N ALA A 52 7.48 3.97 9.31
CA ALA A 52 8.30 3.02 10.06
C ALA A 52 9.72 3.06 9.53
N HIS A 53 10.68 2.82 10.42
CA HIS A 53 12.08 2.73 10.03
C HIS A 53 12.30 1.48 9.19
N ALA A 54 13.14 1.58 8.17
CA ALA A 54 13.42 0.47 7.25
C ALA A 54 13.92 -0.78 7.98
N SER A 55 14.59 -0.63 9.11
CA SER A 55 15.07 -1.75 9.92
C SER A 55 13.95 -2.62 10.49
N LEU A 56 12.71 -2.11 10.55
CA LEU A 56 11.56 -2.86 11.03
C LEU A 56 10.91 -3.72 9.94
N VAL A 57 11.33 -3.58 8.69
CA VAL A 57 10.82 -4.39 7.59
C VAL A 57 11.38 -5.79 7.69
N ALA A 58 10.50 -6.78 7.88
CA ALA A 58 10.91 -8.18 8.05
C ALA A 58 11.27 -8.86 6.73
N GLY A 59 10.76 -8.38 5.61
CA GLY A 59 11.02 -8.98 4.30
C GLY A 59 10.08 -8.46 3.23
N HIS A 60 10.25 -9.00 2.03
CA HIS A 60 9.42 -8.67 0.88
C HIS A 60 8.70 -9.91 0.38
N ILE A 61 7.39 -9.82 0.16
CA ILE A 61 6.59 -10.94 -0.34
C ILE A 61 6.19 -10.78 -1.81
N GLY A 62 6.42 -9.60 -2.37
CA GLY A 62 6.13 -9.35 -3.77
C GLY A 62 6.33 -7.90 -4.14
N GLU A 63 6.02 -7.61 -5.40
CA GLU A 63 6.11 -6.28 -5.98
C GLU A 63 4.88 -6.04 -6.83
N LEU A 64 4.19 -4.93 -6.56
CA LEU A 64 3.00 -4.55 -7.34
C LEU A 64 3.38 -4.11 -8.74
N GLN A 65 2.49 -4.37 -9.70
CA GLN A 65 2.59 -3.75 -11.01
C GLN A 65 2.46 -2.23 -10.87
N SER A 66 3.19 -1.50 -11.72
CA SER A 66 3.26 -0.04 -11.63
C SER A 66 1.90 0.64 -11.76
N ILE A 67 1.00 0.08 -12.58
CA ILE A 67 -0.35 0.64 -12.74
C ILE A 67 -1.14 0.57 -11.43
N LYS A 68 -1.00 -0.51 -10.67
CA LYS A 68 -1.70 -0.65 -9.39
C LYS A 68 -1.06 0.24 -8.31
N PHE A 69 0.26 0.30 -8.27
CA PHE A 69 0.97 1.19 -7.36
C PHE A 69 0.56 2.65 -7.59
N THR A 70 0.52 3.07 -8.85
CA THR A 70 0.09 4.42 -9.23
C THR A 70 -1.34 4.71 -8.79
N ALA A 71 -2.26 3.73 -8.94
CA ALA A 71 -3.64 3.89 -8.50
C ALA A 71 -3.74 4.13 -6.99
N ILE A 72 -2.94 3.42 -6.20
CA ILE A 72 -2.89 3.58 -4.74
C ILE A 72 -2.33 4.96 -4.39
N ARG A 73 -1.21 5.33 -4.99
CA ARG A 73 -0.58 6.64 -4.77
C ARG A 73 -1.55 7.78 -5.10
N ASP A 74 -2.22 7.70 -6.24
CA ASP A 74 -3.15 8.74 -6.66
C ASP A 74 -4.34 8.84 -5.73
N ALA A 75 -4.82 7.72 -5.19
CA ALA A 75 -5.89 7.72 -4.20
C ALA A 75 -5.46 8.45 -2.91
N VAL A 76 -4.22 8.24 -2.47
CA VAL A 76 -3.65 8.95 -1.31
C VAL A 76 -3.57 10.45 -1.58
N VAL A 77 -3.05 10.83 -2.75
CA VAL A 77 -2.91 12.24 -3.13
C VAL A 77 -4.29 12.93 -3.16
N ARG A 78 -5.28 12.28 -3.78
CA ARG A 78 -6.64 12.84 -3.83
C ARG A 78 -7.24 13.02 -2.44
N MET A 79 -7.02 12.06 -1.56
CA MET A 79 -7.51 12.13 -0.19
C MET A 79 -6.90 13.33 0.55
N ILE A 80 -5.61 13.53 0.41
CA ILE A 80 -4.89 14.64 1.05
C ILE A 80 -5.36 15.99 0.49
N GLN A 81 -5.55 16.07 -0.83
CA GLN A 81 -6.00 17.30 -1.50
C GLN A 81 -7.41 17.71 -1.11
N LYS A 82 -8.27 16.75 -0.85
CA LYS A 82 -9.64 17.06 -0.39
C LYS A 82 -9.68 17.52 1.05
N GLY A 83 -8.65 17.27 1.77
CA GLY A 83 -8.54 17.69 3.15
C GLY A 83 -9.27 16.89 4.13
#